data_70dedc275fc330414d49950d25052fc5
#
_entry.id   70dedc275fc330414d49950d25052fc5
#
_cell.length_a   1.000
_cell.length_b   1.000
_cell.length_c   1.000
_cell.angle_alpha   90.00
_cell.angle_beta   90.00
_cell.angle_gamma   90.00
#
_symmetry.space_group_name_H-M   'P 1'
#
loop_
_entity.id
_entity.type
_entity.pdbx_description
1 polymer ?
#
loop_
_entity_poly.entity_id
_entity_poly.type
_entity_poly.pdbx_seq_one_letter_code
_entity_poly.pdbx_strand_id
1 'polypeptide(L)'
;MRIHSTSAMGLPREIPPGNPPITISGHTFYPGDVVSVPSYTIHRSKEIWGPDAEEFVPERWDPARLTARQKAAFIPFSTGPRACVGRNVAEMELLVMTGTIFRLFEFEMQQDGPMETREGFLRKPLGLIVGMKRRAAHASV
;
A
#
# COMPACT_ATOMS: atom_id res chain seq x y z
N MET A 1 -0.25 -2.12 -4.12
CA MET A 1 0.05 -1.23 -2.97
C MET A 1 -1.03 -1.21 -1.90
N ARG A 2 -2.34 -1.24 -2.22
CA ARG A 2 -3.40 -1.23 -1.19
C ARG A 2 -3.35 -2.47 -0.29
N ILE A 3 -3.43 -3.67 -0.86
CA ILE A 3 -3.43 -4.95 -0.10
C ILE A 3 -2.08 -5.20 0.59
N HIS A 4 -0.98 -4.85 -0.05
CA HIS A 4 0.37 -5.01 0.49
C HIS A 4 1.01 -3.63 0.69
N SER A 5 0.58 -2.95 1.77
CA SER A 5 1.16 -1.67 2.16
C SER A 5 2.58 -1.88 2.69
N THR A 6 3.56 -1.30 2.04
CA THR A 6 4.98 -1.46 2.40
C THR A 6 5.29 -0.83 3.77
N SER A 7 4.82 0.42 4.01
CA SER A 7 4.90 1.08 5.33
C SER A 7 3.59 0.87 6.09
N ALA A 8 3.36 -0.38 6.52
CA ALA A 8 2.08 -0.85 7.04
C ALA A 8 1.65 -0.14 8.34
N MET A 9 2.59 0.04 9.25
CA MET A 9 2.37 0.60 10.60
C MET A 9 2.24 2.13 10.61
N GLY A 10 2.44 2.78 9.46
CA GLY A 10 2.53 4.24 9.38
C GLY A 10 3.82 4.79 9.98
N LEU A 11 3.94 6.10 9.99
CA LEU A 11 5.12 6.79 10.52
C LEU A 11 4.72 7.54 11.81
N PRO A 12 5.30 7.18 12.98
CA PRO A 12 4.97 7.80 14.24
C PRO A 12 5.36 9.30 14.25
N ARG A 13 4.54 10.08 14.92
CA ARG A 13 4.72 11.52 15.16
C ARG A 13 4.49 11.80 16.63
N GLU A 14 5.45 12.38 17.27
CA GLU A 14 5.33 12.89 18.62
C GLU A 14 4.72 14.28 18.58
N ILE A 15 3.83 14.59 19.52
CA ILE A 15 3.34 15.92 19.75
C ILE A 15 4.43 16.69 20.49
N PRO A 16 5.01 17.74 19.89
CA PRO A 16 6.19 18.38 20.45
C PRO A 16 5.93 18.96 21.83
N PRO A 17 6.91 18.89 22.75
CA PRO A 17 6.85 19.60 24.02
C PRO A 17 6.61 21.09 23.83
N GLY A 18 5.76 21.68 24.69
CA GLY A 18 5.43 23.10 24.64
C GLY A 18 4.26 23.47 23.72
N ASN A 19 3.79 22.54 22.88
CA ASN A 19 2.55 22.74 22.13
C ASN A 19 1.31 22.55 23.01
N PRO A 20 0.19 23.22 22.73
CA PRO A 20 -1.07 22.90 23.37
C PRO A 20 -1.54 21.49 22.98
N PRO A 21 -2.37 20.83 23.82
CA PRO A 21 -3.02 19.58 23.43
C PRO A 21 -3.79 19.74 22.12
N ILE A 22 -3.80 18.68 21.31
CA ILE A 22 -4.55 18.64 20.03
C ILE A 22 -5.70 17.65 20.13
N THR A 23 -6.82 17.94 19.49
CA THR A 23 -7.96 17.03 19.42
C THR A 23 -8.13 16.51 18.00
N ILE A 24 -8.12 15.18 17.88
CA ILE A 24 -8.32 14.47 16.62
C ILE A 24 -9.48 13.50 16.80
N SER A 25 -10.52 13.62 15.99
CA SER A 25 -11.71 12.75 16.03
C SER A 25 -12.31 12.59 17.43
N GLY A 26 -12.36 13.68 18.23
CA GLY A 26 -12.92 13.68 19.58
C GLY A 26 -11.98 13.19 20.69
N HIS A 27 -10.76 12.73 20.35
CA HIS A 27 -9.75 12.33 21.31
C HIS A 27 -8.70 13.43 21.48
N THR A 28 -8.38 13.77 22.72
CA THR A 28 -7.35 14.77 23.04
C THR A 28 -6.01 14.09 23.29
N PHE A 29 -4.99 14.60 22.62
CA PHE A 29 -3.60 14.16 22.73
C PHE A 29 -2.75 15.27 23.31
N TYR A 30 -1.79 14.91 24.17
CA TYR A 30 -0.96 15.83 24.92
C TYR A 30 0.49 15.84 24.39
N PRO A 31 1.28 16.86 24.72
CA PRO A 31 2.71 16.84 24.44
C PRO A 31 3.40 15.58 24.95
N GLY A 32 4.20 14.95 24.11
CA GLY A 32 4.84 13.66 24.37
C GLY A 32 4.05 12.44 23.87
N ASP A 33 2.75 12.58 23.57
CA ASP A 33 1.99 11.51 22.94
C ASP A 33 2.50 11.25 21.52
N VAL A 34 2.56 9.95 21.14
CA VAL A 34 2.98 9.51 19.82
C VAL A 34 1.77 8.99 19.06
N VAL A 35 1.49 9.61 17.91
CA VAL A 35 0.38 9.23 17.02
C VAL A 35 0.89 8.72 15.68
N SER A 36 0.18 7.79 15.08
CA SER A 36 0.50 7.25 13.76
C SER A 36 -0.76 6.96 12.96
N VAL A 37 -0.63 6.98 11.64
CA VAL A 37 -1.70 6.62 10.70
C VAL A 37 -1.29 5.35 9.96
N PRO A 38 -1.73 4.15 10.40
CA PRO A 38 -1.37 2.88 9.79
C PRO A 38 -2.04 2.74 8.42
N SER A 39 -1.26 2.78 7.34
CA SER A 39 -1.79 2.60 5.99
C SER A 39 -2.44 1.23 5.81
N TYR A 40 -1.90 0.19 6.44
CA TYR A 40 -2.48 -1.15 6.42
C TYR A 40 -3.94 -1.18 6.87
N THR A 41 -4.24 -0.56 8.02
CA THR A 41 -5.59 -0.50 8.59
C THR A 41 -6.54 0.29 7.69
N ILE A 42 -6.10 1.48 7.23
CA ILE A 42 -6.90 2.33 6.34
C ILE A 42 -7.18 1.63 5.01
N HIS A 43 -6.18 1.01 4.42
CA HIS A 43 -6.30 0.33 3.13
C HIS A 43 -7.17 -0.93 3.17
N ARG A 44 -7.49 -1.45 4.36
CA ARG A 44 -8.35 -2.62 4.60
C ARG A 44 -9.66 -2.30 5.32
N SER A 45 -9.92 -1.04 5.60
CA SER A 45 -11.16 -0.62 6.25
C SER A 45 -12.38 -0.99 5.39
N LYS A 46 -13.25 -1.85 5.90
CA LYS A 46 -14.50 -2.23 5.22
C LYS A 46 -15.44 -1.04 5.08
N GLU A 47 -15.37 -0.08 5.98
CA GLU A 47 -16.16 1.15 5.92
C GLU A 47 -15.80 2.01 4.70
N ILE A 48 -14.54 1.96 4.27
CA ILE A 48 -14.02 2.75 3.14
C ILE A 48 -14.06 1.94 1.83
N TRP A 49 -13.66 0.68 1.89
CA TRP A 49 -13.42 -0.14 0.70
C TRP A 49 -14.51 -1.16 0.40
N GLY A 50 -15.48 -1.31 1.30
CA GLY A 50 -16.54 -2.30 1.16
C GLY A 50 -16.26 -3.63 1.86
N PRO A 51 -17.22 -4.57 1.82
CA PRO A 51 -17.10 -5.86 2.50
C PRO A 51 -15.93 -6.71 1.98
N ASP A 52 -15.55 -6.52 0.72
CA ASP A 52 -14.45 -7.17 0.00
C ASP A 52 -13.09 -6.43 0.14
N ALA A 53 -12.93 -5.61 1.20
CA ALA A 53 -11.73 -4.80 1.43
C ALA A 53 -10.43 -5.62 1.50
N GLU A 54 -10.49 -6.89 1.88
CA GLU A 54 -9.35 -7.80 1.97
C GLU A 54 -9.00 -8.45 0.62
N GLU A 55 -9.88 -8.36 -0.38
CA GLU A 55 -9.75 -9.04 -1.65
C GLU A 55 -8.95 -8.21 -2.68
N PHE A 56 -8.29 -8.94 -3.56
CA PHE A 56 -7.59 -8.36 -4.71
C PHE A 56 -8.58 -8.18 -5.88
N VAL A 57 -9.15 -6.99 -5.99
CA VAL A 57 -10.15 -6.60 -7.00
C VAL A 57 -9.58 -5.44 -7.83
N PRO A 58 -8.89 -5.70 -8.96
CA PRO A 58 -8.31 -4.66 -9.82
C PRO A 58 -9.34 -3.65 -10.35
N GLU A 59 -10.57 -4.12 -10.62
CA GLU A 59 -11.68 -3.31 -11.14
C GLU A 59 -12.10 -2.19 -10.19
N ARG A 60 -11.68 -2.27 -8.93
CA ARG A 60 -11.86 -1.21 -7.93
C ARG A 60 -11.23 0.12 -8.35
N TRP A 61 -10.19 0.08 -9.21
CA TRP A 61 -9.47 1.24 -9.68
C TRP A 61 -10.08 1.87 -10.94
N ASP A 62 -11.20 1.35 -11.42
CA ASP A 62 -12.00 2.00 -12.46
C ASP A 62 -12.39 3.42 -11.99
N PRO A 63 -12.02 4.48 -12.74
CA PRO A 63 -12.35 5.86 -12.39
C PRO A 63 -13.83 6.11 -12.13
N ALA A 64 -14.73 5.35 -12.80
CA ALA A 64 -16.17 5.44 -12.61
C ALA A 64 -16.66 4.84 -11.29
N ARG A 65 -15.87 3.98 -10.66
CA ARG A 65 -16.21 3.29 -9.40
C ARG A 65 -15.55 3.91 -8.17
N LEU A 66 -14.38 4.50 -8.37
CA LEU A 66 -13.54 4.98 -7.29
C LEU A 66 -14.08 6.28 -6.68
N THR A 67 -14.55 6.21 -5.45
CA THR A 67 -15.09 7.37 -4.72
C THR A 67 -14.00 8.35 -4.27
N ALA A 68 -14.40 9.61 -4.00
CA ALA A 68 -13.47 10.61 -3.45
C ALA A 68 -12.88 10.17 -2.10
N ARG A 69 -13.68 9.50 -1.24
CA ARG A 69 -13.23 8.96 0.04
C ARG A 69 -12.17 7.88 -0.14
N GLN A 70 -12.34 6.98 -1.08
CA GLN A 70 -11.35 5.94 -1.39
C GLN A 70 -10.06 6.51 -1.97
N LYS A 71 -10.15 7.52 -2.84
CA LYS A 71 -8.97 8.24 -3.36
C LYS A 71 -8.18 8.89 -2.23
N ALA A 72 -8.85 9.58 -1.30
CA ALA A 72 -8.21 10.22 -0.16
C ALA A 72 -7.62 9.20 0.84
N ALA A 73 -8.24 8.04 0.98
CA ALA A 73 -7.77 6.97 1.86
C ALA A 73 -6.64 6.12 1.27
N PHE A 74 -6.36 6.24 -0.03
CA PHE A 74 -5.25 5.54 -0.66
C PHE A 74 -3.95 6.30 -0.47
N ILE A 75 -3.22 5.97 0.60
CA ILE A 75 -2.04 6.68 1.06
C ILE A 75 -0.75 5.81 1.11
N PRO A 76 -0.42 5.04 0.05
CA PRO A 76 0.74 4.15 0.08
C PRO A 76 2.07 4.90 0.21
N PHE A 77 2.10 6.17 -0.17
CA PHE A 77 3.23 7.08 -0.07
C PHE A 77 3.06 8.16 0.99
N SER A 78 2.13 7.95 1.95
CA SER A 78 1.72 8.96 2.92
C SER A 78 1.11 10.20 2.26
N THR A 79 0.90 11.26 3.02
CA THR A 79 0.29 12.51 2.55
C THR A 79 0.80 13.70 3.35
N GLY A 80 0.55 14.92 2.87
CA GLY A 80 0.96 16.16 3.51
C GLY A 80 2.46 16.48 3.36
N PRO A 81 3.01 17.37 4.20
CA PRO A 81 4.39 17.86 4.08
C PRO A 81 5.47 16.78 4.27
N ARG A 82 5.11 15.63 4.83
CA ARG A 82 6.01 14.50 5.07
C ARG A 82 5.71 13.31 4.15
N ALA A 83 5.00 13.53 3.05
CA ALA A 83 4.78 12.53 2.01
C ALA A 83 6.11 12.05 1.42
N CYS A 84 6.11 10.86 0.85
CA CYS A 84 7.30 10.24 0.27
C CYS A 84 7.87 11.10 -0.88
N VAL A 85 9.10 11.56 -0.73
CA VAL A 85 9.81 12.35 -1.75
C VAL A 85 10.10 11.52 -3.02
N GLY A 86 10.30 10.20 -2.86
CA GLY A 86 10.60 9.27 -3.96
C GLY A 86 9.37 8.75 -4.70
N ARG A 87 8.16 9.23 -4.40
CA ARG A 87 6.91 8.72 -4.96
C ARG A 87 6.92 8.62 -6.49
N ASN A 88 7.31 9.67 -7.17
CA ASN A 88 7.27 9.72 -8.64
C ASN A 88 8.24 8.71 -9.27
N VAL A 89 9.43 8.55 -8.68
CA VAL A 89 10.40 7.54 -9.12
C VAL A 89 9.86 6.15 -8.89
N ALA A 90 9.34 5.87 -7.69
CA ALA A 90 8.78 4.56 -7.35
C ALA A 90 7.56 4.19 -8.21
N GLU A 91 6.67 5.13 -8.52
CA GLU A 91 5.52 4.88 -9.41
C GLU A 91 5.97 4.56 -10.83
N MET A 92 6.98 5.26 -11.35
CA MET A 92 7.58 4.98 -12.65
C MET A 92 8.24 3.60 -12.68
N GLU A 93 9.06 3.27 -11.68
CA GLU A 93 9.73 1.99 -11.56
C GLU A 93 8.72 0.83 -11.47
N LEU A 94 7.71 0.97 -10.61
CA LEU A 94 6.63 -0.02 -10.48
C LEU A 94 5.92 -0.28 -11.80
N LEU A 95 5.60 0.77 -12.55
CA LEU A 95 4.91 0.66 -13.83
C LEU A 95 5.80 -0.04 -14.87
N VAL A 96 7.03 0.41 -15.04
CA VAL A 96 7.96 -0.12 -16.05
C VAL A 96 8.36 -1.54 -15.70
N MET A 97 8.78 -1.81 -14.47
CA MET A 97 9.24 -3.15 -14.06
C MET A 97 8.10 -4.16 -14.11
N THR A 98 6.93 -3.83 -13.53
CA THR A 98 5.78 -4.71 -13.51
C THR A 98 5.29 -4.99 -14.93
N GLY A 99 5.12 -3.96 -15.73
CA GLY A 99 4.71 -4.09 -17.14
C GLY A 99 5.68 -4.94 -17.95
N THR A 100 7.00 -4.72 -17.80
CA THR A 100 8.03 -5.49 -18.50
C THR A 100 8.02 -6.97 -18.08
N ILE A 101 7.98 -7.21 -16.76
CA ILE A 101 8.03 -8.58 -16.23
C ILE A 101 6.81 -9.38 -16.69
N PHE A 102 5.60 -8.85 -16.53
CA PHE A 102 4.38 -9.56 -16.92
C PHE A 102 4.20 -9.68 -18.45
N ARG A 103 4.79 -8.77 -19.20
CA ARG A 103 4.82 -8.88 -20.67
C ARG A 103 5.75 -10.00 -21.14
N LEU A 104 6.90 -10.17 -20.49
CA LEU A 104 7.94 -11.09 -20.96
C LEU A 104 7.82 -12.50 -20.38
N PHE A 105 7.19 -12.65 -19.21
CA PHE A 105 7.18 -13.90 -18.47
C PHE A 105 5.77 -14.32 -18.06
N GLU A 106 5.60 -15.63 -17.95
CA GLU A 106 4.49 -16.31 -17.27
C GLU A 106 4.97 -16.75 -15.90
N PHE A 107 4.07 -16.69 -14.93
CA PHE A 107 4.38 -17.04 -13.55
C PHE A 107 3.50 -18.18 -13.10
N GLU A 108 4.09 -19.08 -12.33
CA GLU A 108 3.41 -20.19 -11.67
C GLU A 108 3.77 -20.17 -10.19
N MET A 109 2.76 -20.18 -9.33
CA MET A 109 3.00 -20.27 -7.89
C MET A 109 3.59 -21.62 -7.53
N GLN A 110 4.71 -21.63 -6.81
CA GLN A 110 5.40 -22.84 -6.39
C GLN A 110 5.15 -23.17 -4.91
N GLN A 111 4.26 -22.45 -4.28
CA GLN A 111 3.86 -22.66 -2.89
C GLN A 111 2.36 -22.46 -2.73
N ASP A 112 1.76 -23.22 -1.83
CA ASP A 112 0.37 -23.07 -1.40
C ASP A 112 0.26 -22.22 -0.14
N GLY A 113 -0.92 -21.61 0.03
CA GLY A 113 -1.25 -20.84 1.21
C GLY A 113 -0.94 -19.36 1.12
N PRO A 114 -1.22 -18.62 2.19
CA PRO A 114 -1.01 -17.19 2.25
C PRO A 114 0.48 -16.84 2.29
N MET A 115 0.84 -15.75 1.63
CA MET A 115 2.19 -15.20 1.70
C MET A 115 2.49 -14.71 3.12
N GLU A 116 3.45 -15.32 3.78
CA GLU A 116 3.94 -14.85 5.07
C GLU A 116 4.62 -13.50 4.93
N THR A 117 4.50 -12.68 5.97
CA THR A 117 5.13 -11.36 6.02
C THR A 117 5.79 -11.14 7.36
N ARG A 118 6.90 -10.41 7.35
CA ARG A 118 7.54 -9.90 8.57
C ARG A 118 7.31 -8.40 8.66
N GLU A 119 6.70 -7.99 9.77
CA GLU A 119 6.48 -6.58 10.06
C GLU A 119 7.74 -5.95 10.66
N GLY A 120 8.00 -4.71 10.26
CA GLY A 120 9.07 -3.84 10.73
C GLY A 120 8.77 -2.42 10.26
N PHE A 121 9.81 -1.60 10.05
CA PHE A 121 9.62 -0.30 9.39
C PHE A 121 8.97 -0.47 8.00
N LEU A 122 9.41 -1.50 7.28
CA LEU A 122 8.78 -1.97 6.06
C LEU A 122 8.21 -3.38 6.27
N ARG A 123 7.02 -3.60 5.74
CA ARG A 123 6.43 -4.93 5.66
C ARG A 123 7.09 -5.72 4.54
N LYS A 124 7.74 -6.82 4.89
CA LYS A 124 8.52 -7.63 3.97
C LYS A 124 7.85 -8.98 3.73
N PRO A 125 7.59 -9.38 2.48
CA PRO A 125 7.16 -10.73 2.18
C PRO A 125 8.29 -11.73 2.47
N LEU A 126 7.93 -12.93 2.93
CA LEU A 126 8.83 -14.04 3.21
C LEU A 126 8.46 -15.22 2.33
N GLY A 127 9.45 -15.78 1.67
CA GLY A 127 9.30 -17.06 0.99
C GLY A 127 8.36 -17.07 -0.24
N LEU A 128 8.12 -15.93 -0.89
CA LEU A 128 7.37 -15.94 -2.15
C LEU A 128 8.19 -16.61 -3.24
N ILE A 129 7.84 -17.86 -3.55
CA ILE A 129 8.53 -18.67 -4.57
C ILE A 129 7.60 -18.81 -5.77
N VAL A 130 8.10 -18.38 -6.93
CA VAL A 130 7.36 -18.47 -8.21
C VAL A 130 8.23 -19.13 -9.27
N GLY A 131 7.64 -20.03 -10.04
CA GLY A 131 8.19 -20.49 -11.31
C GLY A 131 8.03 -19.37 -12.34
N MET A 132 9.04 -19.24 -13.21
CA MET A 132 9.03 -18.20 -14.24
C MET A 132 9.43 -18.79 -15.59
N LYS A 133 8.58 -18.62 -16.60
CA LYS A 133 8.84 -19.05 -17.99
C LYS A 133 8.74 -17.86 -18.92
N ARG A 134 9.74 -17.71 -19.79
CA ARG A 134 9.69 -16.66 -20.81
C ARG A 134 8.56 -16.94 -21.80
N ARG A 135 7.73 -15.94 -22.07
CA ARG A 135 6.70 -16.04 -23.12
C ARG A 135 7.37 -16.20 -24.49
N ALA A 136 6.80 -17.04 -25.36
CA ALA A 136 7.19 -17.04 -26.76
C ALA A 136 7.06 -15.62 -27.31
N ALA A 137 8.04 -15.18 -28.08
CA ALA A 137 7.95 -13.87 -28.74
C ALA A 137 6.66 -13.86 -29.57
N HIS A 138 5.77 -12.92 -29.29
CA HIS A 138 4.68 -12.63 -30.21
C HIS A 138 5.34 -12.24 -31.52
N ALA A 139 5.12 -13.01 -32.56
CA ALA A 139 5.42 -12.56 -33.90
C ALA A 139 4.73 -11.20 -34.08
N SER A 140 5.54 -10.18 -34.35
CA SER A 140 5.07 -8.81 -34.54
C SER A 140 3.97 -8.82 -35.59
N VAL A 141 2.79 -8.29 -35.23
CA VAL A 141 1.78 -7.91 -36.21
C VAL A 141 2.23 -6.60 -36.84
#